data_416639966dd3e4c24b2bdc69fa10f98e
#
_entry.id   416639966dd3e4c24b2bdc69fa10f98e
#
_cell.length_a   1.000
_cell.length_b   1.000
_cell.length_c   1.000
_cell.angle_alpha   90.00
_cell.angle_beta   90.00
_cell.angle_gamma   90.00
#
_symmetry.space_group_name_H-M   'P 1'
#
loop_
_entity.id
_entity.type
_entity.pdbx_description
1 polymer ?
#
loop_
_entity_poly.entity_id
_entity_poly.type
_entity_poly.pdbx_seq_one_letter_code
_entity_poly.pdbx_strand_id
1 'polypeptide(L)'
;MKVLFVFLVLEHRRREVLHFHVTEHPCAAWTSQQIVEAFANQDAPQYLLRDRDRIYGNEVRLRISSLQIEEVLTAPRSPWQNPYVERLIGSIRRDCLDHFIIINARHLKRTLSSYFTYDHGSRTHLGLDKQCPHVRQVSSVGTIVQIPHLSGLHHRYERTAA
;
A
#
# COMPACT_ATOMS: atom_id res chain seq x y z
N MET A 1 6.69 2.36 -25.01
CA MET A 1 6.78 2.15 -23.55
C MET A 1 5.37 2.38 -22.98
N LYS A 2 4.83 1.43 -22.19
CA LYS A 2 3.52 1.58 -21.57
C LYS A 2 3.69 2.20 -20.18
N VAL A 3 2.81 3.14 -19.82
CA VAL A 3 2.75 3.69 -18.47
C VAL A 3 1.83 2.82 -17.63
N LEU A 4 2.27 2.43 -16.45
CA LEU A 4 1.48 1.66 -15.49
C LEU A 4 1.14 2.55 -14.30
N PHE A 5 -0.13 2.53 -13.90
CA PHE A 5 -0.64 3.26 -12.75
C PHE A 5 -0.94 2.30 -11.62
N VAL A 6 -0.62 2.70 -10.40
CA VAL A 6 -0.93 1.95 -9.18
C VAL A 6 -1.89 2.77 -8.35
N PHE A 7 -3.08 2.25 -8.14
CA PHE A 7 -4.00 2.74 -7.13
C PHE A 7 -3.70 2.03 -5.81
N LEU A 8 -3.69 2.76 -4.70
CA LEU A 8 -3.52 2.18 -3.37
C LEU A 8 -4.35 2.92 -2.32
N VAL A 9 -4.80 2.19 -1.31
CA VAL A 9 -5.47 2.71 -0.13
C VAL A 9 -4.62 2.35 1.09
N LEU A 10 -4.18 3.37 1.83
CA LEU A 10 -3.30 3.25 3.00
C LEU A 10 -4.07 3.58 4.28
N GLU A 11 -4.08 2.66 5.21
CA GLU A 11 -4.57 2.90 6.58
C GLU A 11 -3.47 3.63 7.39
N HIS A 12 -3.82 4.80 7.94
CA HIS A 12 -2.83 5.67 8.57
C HIS A 12 -2.34 5.17 9.92
N ARG A 13 -3.19 4.52 10.71
CA ARG A 13 -2.85 4.09 12.07
C ARG A 13 -1.75 3.04 12.08
N ARG A 14 -1.90 2.00 11.23
CA ARG A 14 -0.96 0.88 11.15
C ARG A 14 -0.01 0.98 9.95
N ARG A 15 -0.18 1.96 9.06
CA ARG A 15 0.60 2.08 7.81
C ARG A 15 0.39 0.90 6.87
N GLU A 16 -0.76 0.25 6.96
CA GLU A 16 -1.11 -0.90 6.17
C GLU A 16 -1.73 -0.49 4.84
N VAL A 17 -1.27 -1.09 3.75
CA VAL A 17 -1.93 -0.98 2.44
C VAL A 17 -3.11 -1.94 2.42
N LEU A 18 -4.31 -1.41 2.59
CA LEU A 18 -5.56 -2.18 2.62
C LEU A 18 -5.92 -2.72 1.25
N HIS A 19 -5.63 -1.95 0.22
CA HIS A 19 -5.93 -2.32 -1.16
C HIS A 19 -4.94 -1.69 -2.12
N PHE A 20 -4.59 -2.41 -3.18
CA PHE A 20 -3.91 -1.84 -4.34
C PHE A 20 -4.28 -2.57 -5.61
N HIS A 21 -4.25 -1.86 -6.72
CA HIS A 21 -4.44 -2.43 -8.04
C HIS A 21 -3.62 -1.70 -9.09
N VAL A 22 -3.26 -2.42 -10.17
CA VAL A 22 -2.44 -1.90 -11.27
C VAL A 22 -3.28 -1.84 -12.53
N THR A 23 -3.19 -0.72 -13.27
CA THR A 23 -3.85 -0.55 -14.55
C THR A 23 -2.98 0.23 -15.55
N GLU A 24 -3.24 0.03 -16.85
CA GLU A 24 -2.70 0.88 -17.92
C GLU A 24 -3.64 2.07 -18.21
N HIS A 25 -4.92 1.98 -17.79
CA HIS A 25 -5.97 2.93 -18.16
C HIS A 25 -6.78 3.36 -16.92
N PRO A 26 -6.24 4.24 -16.07
CA PRO A 26 -7.00 4.76 -14.94
C PRO A 26 -8.15 5.64 -15.45
N CYS A 27 -9.37 5.37 -14.97
CA CYS A 27 -10.54 6.20 -15.23
C CYS A 27 -11.44 6.25 -13.99
N ALA A 28 -12.39 7.18 -13.95
CA ALA A 28 -13.26 7.37 -12.79
C ALA A 28 -14.07 6.11 -12.45
N ALA A 29 -14.61 5.39 -13.43
CA ALA A 29 -15.35 4.16 -13.23
C ALA A 29 -14.47 3.06 -12.61
N TRP A 30 -13.26 2.87 -13.13
CA TRP A 30 -12.31 1.93 -12.56
C TRP A 30 -11.90 2.33 -11.14
N THR A 31 -11.59 3.61 -10.90
CA THR A 31 -11.22 4.11 -9.57
C THR A 31 -12.38 3.93 -8.57
N SER A 32 -13.61 4.22 -8.99
CA SER A 32 -14.81 3.97 -8.19
C SER A 32 -14.94 2.50 -7.76
N GLN A 33 -14.66 1.57 -8.68
CA GLN A 33 -14.67 0.14 -8.38
C GLN A 33 -13.56 -0.23 -7.38
N GLN A 34 -12.36 0.36 -7.50
CA GLN A 34 -11.27 0.10 -6.56
C GLN A 34 -11.61 0.59 -5.13
N ILE A 35 -12.36 1.68 -4.99
CA ILE A 35 -12.87 2.12 -3.67
C ILE A 35 -13.82 1.08 -3.07
N VAL A 36 -14.73 0.51 -3.86
CA VAL A 36 -15.63 -0.55 -3.38
C VAL A 36 -14.84 -1.78 -2.94
N GLU A 37 -13.91 -2.22 -3.76
CA GLU A 37 -13.08 -3.40 -3.46
C GLU A 37 -12.22 -3.20 -2.21
N ALA A 38 -11.73 -1.98 -1.98
CA ALA A 38 -10.93 -1.65 -0.80
C ALA A 38 -11.69 -1.87 0.52
N PHE A 39 -13.01 -1.69 0.51
CA PHE A 39 -13.85 -1.79 1.72
C PHE A 39 -14.87 -2.92 1.67
N ALA A 40 -14.75 -3.86 0.72
CA ALA A 40 -15.70 -4.96 0.54
C ALA A 40 -15.76 -5.94 1.73
N ASN A 41 -14.65 -6.11 2.46
CA ASN A 41 -14.52 -7.08 3.55
C ASN A 41 -14.13 -6.44 4.89
N GLN A 42 -14.30 -5.13 5.02
CA GLN A 42 -13.96 -4.40 6.24
C GLN A 42 -14.86 -3.17 6.38
N ASP A 43 -14.92 -2.62 7.59
CA ASP A 43 -15.68 -1.41 7.86
C ASP A 43 -15.08 -0.23 7.08
N ALA A 44 -15.96 0.55 6.46
CA ALA A 44 -15.56 1.77 5.79
C ALA A 44 -15.02 2.79 6.81
N PRO A 45 -13.92 3.50 6.49
CA PRO A 45 -13.37 4.51 7.39
C PRO A 45 -14.30 5.73 7.49
N GLN A 46 -14.20 6.49 8.57
CA GLN A 46 -14.90 7.76 8.68
C GLN A 46 -14.39 8.79 7.64
N TYR A 47 -13.08 8.82 7.38
CA TYR A 47 -12.44 9.79 6.49
C TYR A 47 -11.60 9.12 5.42
N LEU A 48 -11.65 9.65 4.19
CA LEU A 48 -10.76 9.30 3.10
C LEU A 48 -10.00 10.53 2.62
N LEU A 49 -8.70 10.57 2.90
CA LEU A 49 -7.81 11.63 2.42
C LEU A 49 -7.32 11.28 1.01
N ARG A 50 -7.50 12.20 0.07
CA ARG A 50 -6.97 12.08 -1.29
C ARG A 50 -6.57 13.43 -1.88
N ASP A 51 -5.86 13.40 -2.98
CA ASP A 51 -5.55 14.57 -3.79
C ASP A 51 -6.71 14.94 -4.73
N ARG A 52 -6.48 15.93 -5.58
CA ARG A 52 -7.43 16.46 -6.55
C ARG A 52 -7.20 15.94 -7.97
N ASP A 53 -6.67 14.73 -8.13
CA ASP A 53 -6.46 14.16 -9.46
C ASP A 53 -7.80 14.00 -10.20
N ARG A 54 -7.74 14.15 -11.52
CA ARG A 54 -8.91 14.06 -12.41
C ARG A 54 -9.52 12.66 -12.46
N ILE A 55 -8.77 11.63 -12.09
CA ILE A 55 -9.30 10.26 -11.97
C ILE A 55 -10.41 10.14 -10.91
N TYR A 56 -10.50 11.12 -9.99
CA TYR A 56 -11.55 11.21 -8.98
C TYR A 56 -12.72 12.07 -9.49
N GLY A 57 -13.38 11.62 -10.57
CA GLY A 57 -14.57 12.27 -11.11
C GLY A 57 -15.80 12.14 -10.19
N ASN A 58 -16.95 12.64 -10.67
CA ASN A 58 -18.21 12.61 -9.89
C ASN A 58 -18.63 11.20 -9.47
N GLU A 59 -18.39 10.18 -10.29
CA GLU A 59 -18.70 8.79 -9.94
C GLU A 59 -17.97 8.34 -8.66
N VAL A 60 -16.68 8.69 -8.53
CA VAL A 60 -15.88 8.34 -7.35
C VAL A 60 -16.43 9.06 -6.11
N ARG A 61 -16.78 10.34 -6.22
CA ARG A 61 -17.38 11.11 -5.12
C ARG A 61 -18.70 10.50 -4.64
N LEU A 62 -19.59 10.19 -5.59
CA LEU A 62 -20.87 9.53 -5.28
C LEU A 62 -20.65 8.18 -4.61
N ARG A 63 -19.66 7.43 -5.06
CA ARG A 63 -19.31 6.13 -4.45
C ARG A 63 -18.80 6.30 -3.04
N ILE A 64 -17.86 7.21 -2.80
CA ILE A 64 -17.34 7.52 -1.45
C ILE A 64 -18.50 7.92 -0.52
N SER A 65 -19.36 8.83 -0.97
CA SER A 65 -20.53 9.26 -0.22
C SER A 65 -21.52 8.12 0.06
N SER A 66 -21.75 7.21 -0.90
CA SER A 66 -22.63 6.03 -0.70
C SER A 66 -22.11 5.04 0.34
N LEU A 67 -20.82 5.04 0.61
CA LEU A 67 -20.17 4.27 1.67
C LEU A 67 -20.15 5.03 3.01
N GLN A 68 -20.80 6.20 3.10
CA GLN A 68 -20.83 7.07 4.28
C GLN A 68 -19.43 7.56 4.72
N ILE A 69 -18.49 7.63 3.78
CA ILE A 69 -17.13 8.12 4.02
C ILE A 69 -17.09 9.63 3.77
N GLU A 70 -16.52 10.39 4.70
CA GLU A 70 -16.24 11.81 4.54
C GLU A 70 -14.94 12.01 3.75
N GLU A 71 -15.04 12.72 2.64
CA GLU A 71 -13.92 12.98 1.75
C GLU A 71 -13.10 14.19 2.23
N VAL A 72 -11.82 14.00 2.49
CA VAL A 72 -10.86 15.05 2.83
C VAL A 72 -9.92 15.29 1.65
N LEU A 73 -9.98 16.50 1.08
CA LEU A 73 -9.18 16.87 -0.08
C LEU A 73 -7.93 17.65 0.33
N THR A 74 -6.77 17.22 -0.14
CA THR A 74 -5.54 18.03 0.00
C THR A 74 -5.65 19.34 -0.80
N ALA A 75 -4.93 20.37 -0.38
CA ALA A 75 -4.79 21.58 -1.17
C ALA A 75 -4.08 21.28 -2.51
N PRO A 76 -4.35 22.05 -3.56
CA PRO A 76 -3.68 21.87 -4.85
C PRO A 76 -2.14 21.94 -4.69
N ARG A 77 -1.43 21.02 -5.31
CA ARG A 77 0.04 20.92 -5.30
C ARG A 77 0.66 20.84 -3.89
N SER A 78 -0.03 20.19 -2.96
CA SER A 78 0.38 20.08 -1.56
C SER A 78 0.60 18.63 -1.12
N PRO A 79 1.57 17.90 -1.69
CA PRO A 79 1.81 16.48 -1.36
C PRO A 79 2.16 16.28 0.12
N TRP A 80 2.76 17.28 0.78
CA TRP A 80 3.06 17.25 2.22
C TRP A 80 1.83 17.09 3.11
N GLN A 81 0.63 17.33 2.61
CA GLN A 81 -0.62 17.09 3.34
C GLN A 81 -1.02 15.61 3.37
N ASN A 82 -0.34 14.75 2.57
CA ASN A 82 -0.49 13.30 2.61
C ASN A 82 0.88 12.60 2.81
N PRO A 83 1.61 12.92 3.89
CA PRO A 83 3.01 12.51 4.06
C PRO A 83 3.19 10.99 4.16
N TYR A 84 2.17 10.26 4.61
CA TYR A 84 2.26 8.80 4.76
C TYR A 84 2.26 8.09 3.41
N VAL A 85 1.38 8.51 2.51
CA VAL A 85 1.33 7.96 1.14
C VAL A 85 2.59 8.33 0.38
N GLU A 86 3.05 9.59 0.47
CA GLU A 86 4.29 10.03 -0.18
C GLU A 86 5.52 9.24 0.31
N ARG A 87 5.60 9.00 1.61
CA ARG A 87 6.67 8.15 2.18
C ARG A 87 6.58 6.71 1.69
N LEU A 88 5.38 6.14 1.63
CA LEU A 88 5.16 4.78 1.12
C LEU A 88 5.60 4.68 -0.35
N ILE A 89 5.17 5.63 -1.20
CA ILE A 89 5.57 5.69 -2.62
C ILE A 89 7.09 5.76 -2.75
N GLY A 90 7.74 6.61 -1.94
CA GLY A 90 9.19 6.70 -1.90
C GLY A 90 9.87 5.39 -1.48
N SER A 91 9.30 4.67 -0.51
CA SER A 91 9.79 3.35 -0.09
C SER A 91 9.59 2.29 -1.17
N ILE A 92 8.41 2.22 -1.78
CA ILE A 92 8.13 1.30 -2.90
C ILE A 92 9.16 1.48 -4.02
N ARG A 93 9.50 2.72 -4.36
CA ARG A 93 10.51 2.99 -5.38
C ARG A 93 11.88 2.50 -4.96
N ARG A 94 12.43 3.04 -3.88
CA ARG A 94 13.82 2.77 -3.44
C ARG A 94 14.03 1.33 -2.98
N ASP A 95 13.08 0.78 -2.23
CA ASP A 95 13.26 -0.51 -1.57
C ASP A 95 12.76 -1.68 -2.44
N CYS A 96 12.10 -1.38 -3.59
CA CYS A 96 11.54 -2.41 -4.46
C CYS A 96 11.78 -2.08 -5.95
N LEU A 97 11.08 -1.10 -6.52
CA LEU A 97 11.00 -0.95 -7.97
C LEU A 97 12.32 -0.59 -8.66
N ASP A 98 13.20 0.13 -7.99
CA ASP A 98 14.54 0.48 -8.53
C ASP A 98 15.43 -0.75 -8.74
N HIS A 99 15.04 -1.91 -8.18
CA HIS A 99 15.77 -3.19 -8.27
C HIS A 99 15.13 -4.18 -9.26
N PHE A 100 14.02 -3.83 -9.91
CA PHE A 100 13.30 -4.73 -10.81
C PHE A 100 13.01 -4.09 -12.18
N ILE A 101 13.22 -4.85 -13.23
CA ILE A 101 12.73 -4.49 -14.57
C ILE A 101 11.28 -4.96 -14.68
N ILE A 102 10.36 -4.02 -14.70
CA ILE A 102 8.93 -4.33 -14.80
C ILE A 102 8.54 -4.54 -16.26
N ILE A 103 8.07 -5.74 -16.58
CA ILE A 103 7.75 -6.15 -17.95
C ILE A 103 6.30 -5.76 -18.33
N ASN A 104 5.35 -5.92 -17.39
CA ASN A 104 3.93 -5.67 -17.62
C ASN A 104 3.16 -5.46 -16.29
N ALA A 105 1.86 -5.14 -16.39
CA ALA A 105 1.01 -4.89 -15.24
C ALA A 105 0.92 -6.10 -14.28
N ARG A 106 0.86 -7.32 -14.80
CA ARG A 106 0.84 -8.55 -13.99
C ARG A 106 2.13 -8.72 -13.20
N HIS A 107 3.26 -8.45 -13.84
CA HIS A 107 4.57 -8.49 -13.18
C HIS A 107 4.65 -7.44 -12.08
N LEU A 108 4.25 -6.19 -12.35
CA LEU A 108 4.20 -5.12 -11.35
C LEU A 108 3.30 -5.50 -10.17
N LYS A 109 2.09 -6.01 -10.43
CA LYS A 109 1.17 -6.43 -9.37
C LYS A 109 1.78 -7.52 -8.48
N ARG A 110 2.42 -8.54 -9.06
CA ARG A 110 3.08 -9.62 -8.31
C ARG A 110 4.26 -9.09 -7.48
N THR A 111 5.08 -8.23 -8.05
CA THR A 111 6.23 -7.61 -7.35
C THR A 111 5.77 -6.79 -6.16
N LEU A 112 4.75 -5.94 -6.35
CA LEU A 112 4.16 -5.15 -5.26
C LEU A 112 3.48 -6.01 -4.20
N SER A 113 2.77 -7.08 -4.58
CA SER A 113 2.19 -8.02 -3.61
C SER A 113 3.27 -8.63 -2.71
N SER A 114 4.39 -9.06 -3.28
CA SER A 114 5.53 -9.60 -2.53
C SER A 114 6.16 -8.52 -1.63
N TYR A 115 6.27 -7.29 -2.13
CA TYR A 115 6.77 -6.16 -1.33
C TYR A 115 5.86 -5.85 -0.14
N PHE A 116 4.55 -5.76 -0.33
CA PHE A 116 3.62 -5.51 0.77
C PHE A 116 3.59 -6.63 1.80
N THR A 117 3.75 -7.89 1.38
CA THR A 117 3.92 -9.00 2.33
C THR A 117 5.14 -8.78 3.23
N TYR A 118 6.25 -8.32 2.67
CA TYR A 118 7.44 -7.95 3.45
C TYR A 118 7.20 -6.70 4.30
N ASP A 119 6.67 -5.63 3.71
CA ASP A 119 6.45 -4.34 4.39
C ASP A 119 5.50 -4.50 5.59
N HIS A 120 4.41 -5.25 5.42
CA HIS A 120 3.42 -5.44 6.48
C HIS A 120 3.87 -6.42 7.57
N GLY A 121 4.60 -7.47 7.21
CA GLY A 121 4.93 -8.54 8.15
C GLY A 121 6.35 -8.53 8.69
N SER A 122 7.24 -7.70 8.13
CA SER A 122 8.67 -7.82 8.43
C SER A 122 9.40 -6.49 8.57
N ARG A 123 9.04 -5.49 7.74
CA ARG A 123 9.69 -4.19 7.75
C ARG A 123 9.27 -3.39 8.98
N THR A 124 10.24 -2.92 9.74
CA THR A 124 9.99 -2.10 10.93
C THR A 124 9.77 -0.63 10.56
N HIS A 125 8.80 0.00 11.21
CA HIS A 125 8.46 1.40 11.03
C HIS A 125 8.74 2.20 12.31
N LEU A 126 9.52 3.27 12.22
CA LEU A 126 9.82 4.11 13.38
C LEU A 126 8.56 4.69 14.02
N GLY A 127 7.58 5.09 13.19
CA GLY A 127 6.29 5.62 13.67
C GLY A 127 5.34 4.58 14.26
N LEU A 128 5.75 3.31 14.31
CA LEU A 128 5.05 2.20 14.97
C LEU A 128 5.92 1.57 16.08
N ASP A 129 6.74 2.36 16.75
CA ASP A 129 7.66 1.89 17.80
C ASP A 129 8.54 0.73 17.35
N LYS A 130 9.05 0.83 16.13
CA LYS A 130 9.84 -0.21 15.45
C LYS A 130 9.08 -1.53 15.23
N GLN A 131 7.75 -1.52 15.28
CA GLN A 131 6.91 -2.64 14.87
C GLN A 131 6.64 -2.59 13.35
N CYS A 132 6.22 -3.72 12.80
CA CYS A 132 5.63 -3.78 11.47
C CYS A 132 4.12 -3.55 11.54
N PRO A 133 3.44 -3.20 10.44
CA PRO A 133 1.98 -3.06 10.38
C PRO A 133 1.24 -4.25 10.99
N HIS A 134 1.58 -5.47 10.60
CA HIS A 134 1.08 -6.68 11.24
C HIS A 134 2.01 -7.06 12.40
N VAL A 135 1.54 -6.83 13.63
CA VAL A 135 2.31 -7.16 14.83
C VAL A 135 2.61 -8.65 14.83
N ARG A 136 3.88 -8.99 15.00
CA ARG A 136 4.32 -10.38 15.11
C ARG A 136 4.89 -10.69 16.50
N GLN A 137 4.66 -11.91 16.94
CA GLN A 137 5.36 -12.42 18.10
C GLN A 137 6.79 -12.79 17.72
N VAL A 138 7.74 -12.36 18.53
CA VAL A 138 9.17 -12.67 18.35
C VAL A 138 9.58 -13.61 19.44
N SER A 139 10.04 -14.83 19.08
CA SER A 139 10.61 -15.76 20.03
C SER A 139 11.99 -15.27 20.48
N SER A 140 12.28 -15.42 21.78
CA SER A 140 13.61 -15.20 22.34
C SER A 140 14.49 -16.47 22.31
N VAL A 141 13.89 -17.63 22.01
CA VAL A 141 14.57 -18.96 22.05
C VAL A 141 14.56 -19.57 20.65
N GLY A 142 15.60 -20.35 20.34
CA GLY A 142 15.74 -21.05 19.07
C GLY A 142 16.87 -20.51 18.18
N THR A 143 17.08 -21.19 17.05
CA THR A 143 18.09 -20.82 16.05
C THR A 143 17.58 -19.69 15.17
N ILE A 144 18.43 -18.69 14.90
CA ILE A 144 18.09 -17.60 13.98
C ILE A 144 18.16 -18.12 12.55
N VAL A 145 17.06 -18.01 11.83
CA VAL A 145 16.95 -18.31 10.41
C VAL A 145 16.65 -17.06 9.59
N GLN A 146 17.21 -17.02 8.40
CA GLN A 146 17.02 -15.96 7.44
C GLN A 146 15.95 -16.39 6.43
N ILE A 147 14.88 -15.62 6.33
CA ILE A 147 13.78 -15.88 5.38
C ILE A 147 13.83 -14.80 4.29
N PRO A 148 14.11 -15.18 3.03
CA PRO A 148 14.21 -14.22 1.95
C PRO A 148 12.83 -13.72 1.51
N HIS A 149 12.76 -12.43 1.16
CA HIS A 149 11.63 -11.77 0.53
C HIS A 149 12.08 -11.11 -0.78
N LEU A 150 11.17 -10.89 -1.72
CA LEU A 150 11.44 -10.27 -3.02
C LEU A 150 12.66 -10.89 -3.72
N SER A 151 12.66 -12.19 -3.88
CA SER A 151 13.78 -12.94 -4.51
C SER A 151 15.14 -12.71 -3.83
N GLY A 152 15.14 -12.45 -2.52
CA GLY A 152 16.36 -12.24 -1.73
C GLY A 152 16.81 -10.78 -1.62
N LEU A 153 16.07 -9.82 -2.19
CA LEU A 153 16.36 -8.39 -2.03
C LEU A 153 16.23 -7.96 -0.56
N HIS A 154 15.24 -8.49 0.14
CA HIS A 154 15.04 -8.28 1.58
C HIS A 154 15.02 -9.60 2.33
N HIS A 155 15.25 -9.53 3.64
CA HIS A 155 15.25 -10.69 4.50
C HIS A 155 14.53 -10.40 5.81
N ARG A 156 13.80 -11.40 6.30
CA ARG A 156 13.30 -11.44 7.66
C ARG A 156 14.16 -12.42 8.47
N TYR A 157 14.45 -12.05 9.70
CA TYR A 157 15.13 -12.93 10.65
C TYR A 157 14.14 -13.32 11.73
N GLU A 158 14.05 -14.62 12.01
CA GLU A 158 13.24 -15.14 13.10
C GLU A 158 13.91 -16.33 13.77
N ARG A 159 13.49 -16.62 15.00
CA ARG A 159 13.94 -17.79 15.71
C ARG A 159 12.96 -18.93 15.52
N THR A 160 13.47 -20.08 15.11
CA THR A 160 12.72 -21.33 15.00
C THR A 160 13.16 -22.27 16.11
N ALA A 161 12.22 -23.06 16.64
CA ALA A 161 12.57 -24.17 17.52
C ALA A 161 13.52 -25.11 16.79
N ALA A 162 14.49 -25.67 17.54
CA ALA A 162 15.40 -26.68 17.02
C ALA A 162 14.67 -28.00 16.82
#